data_942f7d06101dcb96538fbd88c5a97f6c
#
_entry.id   942f7d06101dcb96538fbd88c5a97f6c
#
_cell.length_a   1.000
_cell.length_b   1.000
_cell.length_c   1.000
_cell.angle_alpha   90.00
_cell.angle_beta   90.00
_cell.angle_gamma   90.00
#
_symmetry.space_group_name_H-M   'P 1'
#
loop_
_entity.id
_entity.type
_entity.pdbx_description
1 polymer ?
#
loop_
_entity_poly.entity_id
_entity_poly.type
_entity_poly.pdbx_seq_one_letter_code
_entity_poly.pdbx_strand_id
1 'polypeptide(L)'
;MNVLVVEDNVDIGDAVSSHMVADGHLVDWCVNLKDATCRLTSKKYDLVLVDLGLPDGNGLSLLRAIRREGDKTPVIIMTAQDQYSDRLAGIEGGADDFLVKPFDLDELSARMKQIRR
;
A
#
# COMPACT_ATOMS: atom_id res chain seq x y z
N MET A 1 -2.98 13.62 -3.44
CA MET A 1 -3.83 12.41 -3.45
C MET A 1 -4.24 12.06 -2.02
N ASN A 2 -5.34 11.35 -1.91
CA ASN A 2 -5.71 10.70 -0.66
C ASN A 2 -5.09 9.30 -0.65
N VAL A 3 -4.20 9.03 0.30
CA VAL A 3 -3.42 7.79 0.36
C VAL A 3 -3.73 7.04 1.65
N LEU A 4 -3.97 5.74 1.53
CA LEU A 4 -4.07 4.84 2.67
C LEU A 4 -2.77 4.05 2.80
N VAL A 5 -2.12 4.14 3.95
CA VAL A 5 -0.91 3.37 4.27
C VAL A 5 -1.29 2.28 5.27
N VAL A 6 -0.95 1.04 4.96
CA VAL A 6 -1.21 -0.10 5.84
C VAL A 6 0.14 -0.73 6.18
N GLU A 7 0.67 -0.42 7.35
CA GLU A 7 2.00 -0.81 7.79
C GLU A 7 2.03 -0.91 9.32
N ASP A 8 2.41 -2.06 9.84
CA ASP A 8 2.46 -2.28 11.30
C ASP A 8 3.78 -1.84 11.94
N ASN A 9 4.85 -1.70 11.16
CA ASN A 9 6.12 -1.17 11.67
C ASN A 9 6.00 0.34 11.82
N VAL A 10 6.11 0.81 13.07
CA VAL A 10 5.91 2.24 13.39
C VAL A 10 6.93 3.12 12.69
N ASP A 11 8.19 2.70 12.67
CA ASP A 11 9.25 3.51 12.06
C ASP A 11 9.04 3.67 10.55
N ILE A 12 8.69 2.59 9.87
CA ILE A 12 8.43 2.62 8.43
C ILE A 12 7.15 3.39 8.13
N GLY A 13 6.08 3.12 8.86
CA GLY A 13 4.80 3.80 8.66
C GLY A 13 4.92 5.30 8.87
N ASP A 14 5.64 5.72 9.90
CA ASP A 14 5.87 7.14 10.18
C ASP A 14 6.71 7.79 9.08
N ALA A 15 7.79 7.15 8.68
CA ALA A 15 8.68 7.69 7.63
C ALA A 15 7.94 7.84 6.30
N VAL A 16 7.19 6.83 5.89
CA VAL A 16 6.42 6.85 4.64
C VAL A 16 5.33 7.92 4.71
N SER A 17 4.58 7.96 5.80
CA SER A 17 3.48 8.92 5.95
C SER A 17 3.99 10.35 5.97
N SER A 18 5.06 10.62 6.72
CA SER A 18 5.64 11.96 6.81
C SER A 18 6.18 12.43 5.46
N HIS A 19 6.82 11.51 4.72
CA HIS A 19 7.35 11.83 3.40
C HIS A 19 6.23 12.21 2.42
N MET A 20 5.14 11.46 2.44
CA MET A 20 4.01 11.72 1.55
C MET A 20 3.26 13.00 1.92
N VAL A 21 3.11 13.28 3.21
CA VAL A 21 2.53 14.55 3.67
C VAL A 21 3.39 15.72 3.21
N ALA A 22 4.72 15.60 3.29
CA ALA A 22 5.64 16.63 2.81
C ALA A 22 5.50 16.86 1.30
N ASP A 23 5.13 15.83 0.54
CA ASP A 23 4.87 15.93 -0.90
C ASP A 23 3.47 16.45 -1.23
N GLY A 24 2.68 16.81 -0.23
CA GLY A 24 1.36 17.42 -0.42
C GLY A 24 0.20 16.43 -0.44
N HIS A 25 0.41 15.19 -0.06
CA HIS A 25 -0.66 14.19 -0.01
C HIS A 25 -1.37 14.18 1.35
N LEU A 26 -2.62 13.76 1.35
CA LEU A 26 -3.38 13.48 2.57
C LEU A 26 -3.24 11.98 2.87
N VAL A 27 -2.81 11.64 4.07
CA VAL A 27 -2.45 10.27 4.42
C VAL A 27 -3.26 9.81 5.62
N ASP A 28 -3.88 8.64 5.49
CA ASP A 28 -4.40 7.86 6.61
C ASP A 28 -3.50 6.64 6.78
N TRP A 29 -3.06 6.38 8.00
CA TRP A 29 -2.17 5.27 8.29
C TRP A 29 -2.83 4.30 9.25
N CYS A 30 -2.92 3.03 8.84
CA CYS A 30 -3.43 1.91 9.62
C CYS A 30 -2.35 0.89 9.87
N VAL A 31 -2.44 0.18 10.98
CA VAL A 31 -1.43 -0.81 11.39
C VAL A 31 -1.88 -2.25 11.20
N ASN A 32 -3.10 -2.48 10.74
CA ASN A 32 -3.65 -3.82 10.53
C ASN A 32 -4.69 -3.83 9.40
N LEU A 33 -5.07 -5.03 8.97
CA LEU A 33 -6.04 -5.21 7.88
C LEU A 33 -7.45 -4.80 8.29
N LYS A 34 -7.83 -5.04 9.52
CA LYS A 34 -9.17 -4.71 10.01
C LYS A 34 -9.45 -3.22 9.88
N ASP A 35 -8.53 -2.39 10.36
CA ASP A 35 -8.69 -0.93 10.30
C ASP A 35 -8.65 -0.44 8.85
N ALA A 36 -7.78 -1.03 8.02
CA ALA A 36 -7.71 -0.69 6.61
C ALA A 36 -9.02 -0.99 5.89
N THR A 37 -9.62 -2.14 6.16
CA THR A 37 -10.91 -2.52 5.58
C THR A 37 -11.99 -1.53 5.98
N CYS A 38 -12.03 -1.12 7.26
CA CYS A 38 -13.00 -0.13 7.73
C CYS A 38 -12.81 1.22 7.02
N ARG A 39 -11.57 1.65 6.83
CA ARG A 39 -11.28 2.90 6.14
C ARG A 39 -11.75 2.86 4.69
N LEU A 40 -11.49 1.75 4.00
CA LEU A 40 -11.87 1.58 2.60
C LEU A 40 -13.39 1.57 2.38
N THR A 41 -14.17 1.15 3.37
CA THR A 41 -15.63 1.21 3.26
C THR A 41 -16.17 2.61 3.51
N SER A 42 -15.42 3.46 4.21
CA SER A 42 -15.88 4.80 4.63
C SER A 42 -15.40 5.92 3.73
N LYS A 43 -14.34 5.69 2.96
CA LYS A 43 -13.66 6.75 2.22
C LYS A 43 -13.02 6.18 0.97
N LYS A 44 -13.00 6.98 -0.10
CA LYS A 44 -12.28 6.61 -1.31
C LYS A 44 -10.86 7.14 -1.27
N TYR A 45 -9.92 6.30 -1.70
CA TYR A 45 -8.51 6.66 -1.78
C TYR A 45 -8.05 6.66 -3.22
N ASP A 46 -7.01 7.44 -3.47
CA ASP A 46 -6.36 7.50 -4.79
C ASP A 46 -5.25 6.47 -4.90
N LEU A 47 -4.74 5.99 -3.77
CA LEU A 47 -3.65 5.03 -3.70
C LEU A 47 -3.69 4.29 -2.37
N VAL A 48 -3.40 3.00 -2.40
CA VAL A 48 -3.22 2.17 -1.20
C VAL A 48 -1.79 1.63 -1.22
N LEU A 49 -1.05 1.87 -0.14
CA LEU A 49 0.26 1.27 0.11
C LEU A 49 0.08 0.22 1.19
N VAL A 50 0.33 -1.04 0.89
CA VAL A 50 0.07 -2.11 1.83
C VAL A 50 1.28 -3.03 1.99
N ASP A 51 1.67 -3.28 3.24
CA ASP A 51 2.67 -4.29 3.58
C ASP A 51 2.03 -5.67 3.56
N LEU A 52 2.78 -6.67 3.15
CA LEU A 52 2.30 -8.05 3.13
C LEU A 52 2.24 -8.68 4.51
N GLY A 53 3.23 -8.39 5.37
CA GLY A 53 3.32 -8.99 6.70
C GLY A 53 2.61 -8.17 7.76
N LEU A 54 1.31 -8.35 7.93
CA LEU A 54 0.52 -7.62 8.92
C LEU A 54 0.12 -8.54 10.08
N PRO A 55 -0.17 -7.97 11.27
CA PRO A 55 -0.43 -8.80 12.45
C PRO A 55 -1.68 -9.67 12.32
N ASP A 56 -2.66 -9.25 11.54
CA ASP A 56 -3.92 -9.96 11.38
C ASP A 56 -4.10 -10.58 9.99
N GLY A 57 -3.01 -10.73 9.24
CA GLY A 57 -3.07 -11.45 7.96
C GLY A 57 -2.10 -10.94 6.91
N ASN A 58 -2.25 -11.45 5.71
CA ASN A 58 -1.42 -11.08 4.58
C ASN A 58 -2.08 -9.94 3.80
N GLY A 59 -1.30 -8.91 3.48
CA GLY A 59 -1.77 -7.74 2.73
C GLY A 59 -2.36 -8.07 1.35
N LEU A 60 -2.01 -9.22 0.77
CA LEU A 60 -2.61 -9.67 -0.49
C LEU A 60 -4.12 -9.89 -0.37
N SER A 61 -4.60 -10.24 0.83
CA SER A 61 -6.04 -10.41 1.04
C SER A 61 -6.81 -9.10 0.88
N LEU A 62 -6.19 -7.99 1.27
CA LEU A 62 -6.77 -6.67 1.08
C LEU A 62 -6.83 -6.29 -0.41
N LEU A 63 -5.75 -6.55 -1.13
CA LEU A 63 -5.70 -6.33 -2.58
C LEU A 63 -6.80 -7.14 -3.29
N ARG A 64 -6.93 -8.42 -2.95
CA ARG A 64 -7.94 -9.28 -3.55
C ARG A 64 -9.36 -8.78 -3.24
N ALA A 65 -9.59 -8.31 -2.02
CA ALA A 65 -10.90 -7.77 -1.63
C ALA A 65 -11.25 -6.52 -2.44
N ILE A 66 -10.29 -5.61 -2.61
CA ILE A 66 -10.48 -4.40 -3.41
C ILE A 66 -10.83 -4.78 -4.86
N ARG A 67 -10.08 -5.69 -5.46
CA ARG A 67 -10.28 -6.08 -6.87
C ARG A 67 -11.56 -6.88 -7.08
N ARG A 68 -11.96 -7.66 -6.09
CA ARG A 68 -13.19 -8.45 -6.16
C ARG A 68 -14.44 -7.58 -6.26
N GLU A 69 -14.40 -6.39 -5.69
CA GLU A 69 -15.50 -5.43 -5.77
C GLU A 69 -15.47 -4.62 -7.06
N GLY A 70 -14.55 -4.90 -7.96
CA GLY A 70 -14.40 -4.13 -9.20
C GLY A 70 -13.70 -2.79 -9.01
N ASP A 71 -13.16 -2.55 -7.82
CA ASP A 71 -12.47 -1.31 -7.50
C ASP A 71 -11.06 -1.34 -8.10
N LYS A 72 -10.74 -0.32 -8.90
CA LYS A 72 -9.47 -0.19 -9.61
C LYS A 72 -8.50 0.75 -8.93
N THR A 73 -8.74 1.10 -7.67
CA THR A 73 -7.83 1.96 -6.90
C THR A 73 -6.40 1.41 -7.01
N PRO A 74 -5.44 2.24 -7.39
CA PRO A 74 -4.04 1.82 -7.46
C PRO A 74 -3.53 1.26 -6.13
N VAL A 75 -2.82 0.15 -6.18
CA VAL A 75 -2.24 -0.51 -5.01
C VAL A 75 -0.77 -0.77 -5.25
N ILE A 76 0.07 -0.27 -4.35
CA ILE A 76 1.50 -0.60 -4.31
C ILE A 76 1.73 -1.50 -3.11
N ILE A 77 2.35 -2.65 -3.34
CA ILE A 77 2.71 -3.59 -2.27
C ILE A 77 4.10 -3.25 -1.76
N MET A 78 4.24 -3.17 -0.44
CA MET A 78 5.53 -3.05 0.24
C MET A 78 5.84 -4.36 0.93
N THR A 79 7.05 -4.89 0.80
CA THR A 79 7.42 -6.13 1.45
C THR A 79 8.91 -6.20 1.73
N ALA A 80 9.28 -6.89 2.82
CA ALA A 80 10.66 -7.21 3.11
C ALA A 80 11.14 -8.45 2.33
N GLN A 81 10.23 -9.16 1.67
CA GLN A 81 10.53 -10.40 0.98
C GLN A 81 10.71 -10.14 -0.51
N ASP A 82 11.95 -10.32 -0.98
CA ASP A 82 12.25 -10.23 -2.40
C ASP A 82 12.14 -11.62 -3.02
N GLN A 83 10.94 -12.21 -2.91
CA GLN A 83 10.68 -13.56 -3.44
C GLN A 83 9.81 -13.45 -4.69
N TYR A 84 10.17 -14.21 -5.67
CA TYR A 84 9.46 -14.26 -6.94
C TYR A 84 7.98 -14.61 -6.76
N SER A 85 7.69 -15.58 -5.89
CA SER A 85 6.32 -16.02 -5.64
C SER A 85 5.42 -14.89 -5.10
N ASP A 86 5.95 -14.06 -4.17
CA ASP A 86 5.19 -12.95 -3.59
C ASP A 86 4.94 -11.87 -4.63
N ARG A 87 5.95 -11.57 -5.43
CA ARG A 87 5.84 -10.58 -6.50
C ARG A 87 4.83 -11.03 -7.56
N LEU A 88 4.90 -12.30 -7.95
CA LEU A 88 3.99 -12.87 -8.93
C LEU A 88 2.55 -12.87 -8.40
N ALA A 89 2.35 -13.26 -7.13
CA ALA A 89 1.03 -13.26 -6.50
C ALA A 89 0.44 -11.85 -6.44
N GLY A 90 1.27 -10.84 -6.18
CA GLY A 90 0.85 -9.44 -6.19
C GLY A 90 0.41 -8.98 -7.57
N ILE A 91 1.20 -9.30 -8.59
CA ILE A 91 0.89 -8.94 -9.98
C ILE A 91 -0.39 -9.64 -10.43
N GLU A 92 -0.52 -10.94 -10.17
CA GLU A 92 -1.73 -11.72 -10.51
C GLU A 92 -2.95 -11.22 -9.76
N GLY A 93 -2.77 -10.72 -8.52
CA GLY A 93 -3.84 -10.13 -7.73
C GLY A 93 -4.27 -8.75 -8.20
N GLY A 94 -3.52 -8.13 -9.12
CA GLY A 94 -3.86 -6.84 -9.69
C GLY A 94 -3.16 -5.65 -9.04
N ALA A 95 -2.01 -5.85 -8.39
CA ALA A 95 -1.21 -4.74 -7.87
C ALA A 95 -0.62 -3.93 -9.03
N ASP A 96 -0.54 -2.62 -8.83
CA ASP A 96 0.01 -1.71 -9.83
C ASP A 96 1.53 -1.64 -9.75
N ASP A 97 2.10 -1.85 -8.57
CA ASP A 97 3.54 -1.82 -8.40
C ASP A 97 3.93 -2.54 -7.11
N PHE A 98 5.22 -2.70 -6.92
CA PHE A 98 5.81 -3.51 -5.86
C PHE A 98 7.10 -2.86 -5.39
N LEU A 99 7.24 -2.64 -4.08
CA LEU A 99 8.45 -2.08 -3.47
C LEU A 99 9.03 -3.06 -2.47
N VAL A 100 10.32 -3.36 -2.62
CA VAL A 100 11.05 -4.27 -1.73
C VAL A 100 11.76 -3.46 -0.66
N LYS A 101 11.54 -3.80 0.60
CA LYS A 101 12.20 -3.15 1.74
C LYS A 101 13.64 -3.68 1.88
N PRO A 102 14.60 -2.84 2.24
CA PRO A 102 14.47 -1.40 2.42
C PRO A 102 14.45 -0.66 1.07
N PHE A 103 13.63 0.37 0.96
CA PHE A 103 13.56 1.19 -0.25
C PHE A 103 13.77 2.67 0.13
N ASP A 104 14.23 3.45 -0.84
CA ASP A 104 14.33 4.90 -0.67
C ASP A 104 12.95 5.54 -0.80
N LEU A 105 12.70 6.58 -0.01
CA LEU A 105 11.45 7.33 -0.10
C LEU A 105 11.33 8.03 -1.45
N ASP A 106 12.43 8.40 -2.08
CA ASP A 106 12.42 8.96 -3.42
C ASP A 106 11.99 7.93 -4.47
N GLU A 107 12.32 6.66 -4.26
CA GLU A 107 11.82 5.58 -5.13
C GLU A 107 10.31 5.46 -5.01
N LEU A 108 9.78 5.54 -3.80
CA LEU A 108 8.32 5.55 -3.59
C LEU A 108 7.67 6.70 -4.35
N SER A 109 8.22 7.91 -4.23
CA SER A 109 7.70 9.09 -4.94
C SER A 109 7.71 8.89 -6.44
N ALA A 110 8.78 8.32 -6.99
CA ALA A 110 8.90 8.06 -8.42
C ALA A 110 7.84 7.08 -8.91
N ARG A 111 7.60 6.01 -8.15
CA ARG A 111 6.59 5.02 -8.51
C ARG A 111 5.17 5.58 -8.41
N MET A 112 4.91 6.42 -7.43
CA MET A 112 3.61 7.09 -7.30
C MET A 112 3.33 7.98 -8.50
N LYS A 113 4.34 8.68 -9.02
CA LYS A 113 4.21 9.52 -10.22
C LYS A 113 3.87 8.71 -11.47
N GLN A 114 4.36 7.49 -11.57
CA GLN A 114 4.06 6.62 -12.71
C GLN A 114 2.62 6.13 -12.70
N ILE A 115 2.07 5.90 -11.52
CA ILE A 115 0.68 5.47 -11.35
C ILE A 115 -0.27 6.63 -11.58
N ARG A 116 0.13 7.81 -11.18
CA ARG A 116 -0.66 9.03 -11.28
C ARG A 116 -0.56 9.59 -12.69
N ARG A 117 -1.58 9.36 -13.47
CA ARG A 117 -1.64 9.81 -14.87
C ARG A 117 -2.60 10.96 -15.07
#